data_d8804d4652a93785617bb507ad728997
#
_entry.id   d8804d4652a93785617bb507ad728997
#
_cell.length_a   1.000
_cell.length_b   1.000
_cell.length_c   1.000
_cell.angle_alpha   90.00
_cell.angle_beta   90.00
_cell.angle_gamma   90.00
#
_symmetry.space_group_name_H-M   'P 1'
#
loop_
_entity.id
_entity.type
_entity.pdbx_description
1 polymer ?
#
loop_
_entity_poly.entity_id
_entity_poly.type
_entity_poly.pdbx_seq_one_letter_code
_entity_poly.pdbx_strand_id
1 'polypeptide(L)'
;MKRQFALGAFLYLFLVSPSQGGEFDAARRKMVQDVLSDTAVTSSYSGSSALSPGVIAAMEKVERHRFVPADLATVAYLNRPLPIGYGQTISQPFIVALMTELMKVKAGDRVLEIGTGSGYQAVVLAEIAGAVYSIEIIEPLGKQAGDRLKSLGYRNVQTRVGDGYYGWPEAAPFDAIMVTAAASHVPPPLIKQLKPGGRMVIPLGSQFMVQYLMLVEKQQDGSVTNRQILPVRFVPLTGGH
;
A
#
# COMPACT_ATOMS: atom_id res chain seq x y z
N MET A 1 0.20 22.21 78.07
CA MET A 1 0.13 22.79 76.71
C MET A 1 0.63 21.76 75.71
N LYS A 2 -0.28 21.04 75.02
CA LYS A 2 0.03 20.07 73.93
C LYS A 2 -0.34 20.67 72.57
N ARG A 3 0.67 20.93 71.74
CA ARG A 3 0.48 21.38 70.33
C ARG A 3 0.26 20.13 69.47
N GLN A 4 -0.91 20.04 68.89
CA GLN A 4 -1.20 19.09 67.80
C GLN A 4 -0.71 19.67 66.48
N PHE A 5 0.17 18.94 65.80
CA PHE A 5 0.53 19.19 64.42
C PHE A 5 -0.44 18.43 63.53
N ALA A 6 -1.25 19.12 62.75
CA ALA A 6 -2.06 18.52 61.70
C ALA A 6 -1.20 18.33 60.45
N LEU A 7 -1.00 17.09 60.04
CA LEU A 7 -0.34 16.72 58.79
C LEU A 7 -1.40 16.81 57.64
N GLY A 8 -1.32 17.85 56.86
CA GLY A 8 -2.14 17.96 55.66
C GLY A 8 -1.56 17.08 54.52
N ALA A 9 -2.23 15.99 54.24
CA ALA A 9 -1.92 15.17 53.06
C ALA A 9 -2.42 15.87 51.78
N PHE A 10 -1.50 16.42 51.00
CA PHE A 10 -1.80 16.91 49.63
C PHE A 10 -1.91 15.69 48.74
N LEU A 11 -3.14 15.36 48.34
CA LEU A 11 -3.44 14.37 47.35
C LEU A 11 -3.17 14.98 45.96
N TYR A 12 -2.00 14.71 45.36
CA TYR A 12 -1.73 15.03 43.95
C TYR A 12 -2.57 14.11 43.08
N LEU A 13 -3.70 14.61 42.62
CA LEU A 13 -4.43 14.00 41.52
C LEU A 13 -3.57 14.17 40.26
N PHE A 14 -2.86 13.13 39.88
CA PHE A 14 -2.31 13.01 38.51
C PHE A 14 -3.50 12.89 37.57
N LEU A 15 -3.90 14.02 36.99
CA LEU A 15 -4.70 14.03 35.75
C LEU A 15 -3.85 13.34 34.68
N VAL A 16 -4.05 12.04 34.52
CA VAL A 16 -3.61 11.34 33.31
C VAL A 16 -4.40 11.97 32.18
N SER A 17 -3.78 12.91 31.48
CA SER A 17 -4.31 13.39 30.20
C SER A 17 -4.57 12.14 29.36
N PRO A 18 -5.77 11.99 28.77
CA PRO A 18 -5.98 10.89 27.82
C PRO A 18 -4.87 11.03 26.79
N SER A 19 -4.09 9.97 26.57
CA SER A 19 -3.12 9.90 25.50
C SER A 19 -3.88 10.39 24.27
N GLN A 20 -3.37 11.42 23.60
CA GLN A 20 -3.87 11.85 22.31
C GLN A 20 -3.61 10.68 21.36
N GLY A 21 -4.50 9.69 21.39
CA GLY A 21 -4.69 8.79 20.27
C GLY A 21 -4.86 9.73 19.10
N GLY A 22 -3.96 9.64 18.10
CA GLY A 22 -3.80 10.67 17.11
C GLY A 22 -5.17 11.07 16.55
N GLU A 23 -5.31 12.33 16.19
CA GLU A 23 -6.55 12.93 15.63
C GLU A 23 -7.27 12.01 14.63
N PHE A 24 -6.51 11.15 13.94
CA PHE A 24 -6.98 10.25 12.90
C PHE A 24 -7.17 8.78 13.31
N ASP A 25 -6.91 8.41 14.57
CA ASP A 25 -6.95 6.99 14.97
C ASP A 25 -8.34 6.35 14.85
N ALA A 26 -9.39 7.09 15.20
CA ALA A 26 -10.77 6.62 15.04
C ALA A 26 -11.12 6.43 13.55
N ALA A 27 -10.74 7.39 12.70
CA ALA A 27 -10.96 7.31 11.26
C ALA A 27 -10.17 6.15 10.63
N ARG A 28 -8.93 5.91 11.08
CA ARG A 28 -8.09 4.79 10.61
C ARG A 28 -8.70 3.44 10.98
N ARG A 29 -9.15 3.27 12.23
CA ARG A 29 -9.86 2.05 12.66
C ARG A 29 -11.13 1.81 11.85
N LYS A 30 -11.93 2.87 11.61
CA LYS A 30 -13.11 2.76 10.76
C LYS A 30 -12.75 2.34 9.34
N MET A 31 -11.71 2.93 8.73
CA MET A 31 -11.22 2.53 7.41
C MET A 31 -10.91 1.04 7.35
N VAL A 32 -10.23 0.49 8.36
CA VAL A 32 -9.90 -0.95 8.40
C VAL A 32 -11.18 -1.79 8.49
N GLN A 33 -12.18 -1.38 9.27
CA GLN A 33 -13.48 -2.07 9.32
C GLN A 33 -14.19 -2.05 7.96
N ASP A 34 -14.21 -0.92 7.28
CA ASP A 34 -14.79 -0.79 5.93
C ASP A 34 -14.05 -1.72 4.94
N VAL A 35 -12.72 -1.78 5.01
CA VAL A 35 -11.89 -2.69 4.19
C VAL A 35 -12.20 -4.17 4.47
N LEU A 36 -12.35 -4.56 5.73
CA LEU A 36 -12.71 -5.93 6.10
C LEU A 36 -14.11 -6.31 5.59
N SER A 37 -15.06 -5.38 5.68
CA SER A 37 -16.42 -5.57 5.13
C SER A 37 -16.38 -5.79 3.62
N ASP A 38 -15.67 -4.94 2.87
CA ASP A 38 -15.54 -5.06 1.41
C ASP A 38 -14.83 -6.37 1.01
N THR A 39 -13.83 -6.80 1.81
CA THR A 39 -13.16 -8.09 1.59
C THR A 39 -14.13 -9.25 1.69
N ALA A 40 -14.99 -9.26 2.71
CA ALA A 40 -15.99 -10.31 2.89
C ALA A 40 -17.01 -10.33 1.74
N VAL A 41 -17.52 -9.15 1.34
CA VAL A 41 -18.49 -9.01 0.24
C VAL A 41 -17.92 -9.47 -1.10
N THR A 42 -16.64 -9.19 -1.35
CA THR A 42 -15.99 -9.53 -2.64
C THR A 42 -15.33 -10.90 -2.66
N SER A 43 -15.45 -11.68 -1.60
CA SER A 43 -14.76 -12.97 -1.42
C SER A 43 -14.97 -13.98 -2.56
N SER A 44 -16.18 -14.03 -3.12
CA SER A 44 -16.53 -14.92 -4.24
C SER A 44 -15.76 -14.59 -5.53
N TYR A 45 -15.37 -13.33 -5.72
CA TYR A 45 -14.61 -12.87 -6.89
C TYR A 45 -13.10 -12.88 -6.63
N SER A 46 -12.70 -12.36 -5.48
CA SER A 46 -11.29 -12.24 -5.13
C SER A 46 -10.62 -13.58 -4.81
N GLY A 47 -11.40 -14.55 -4.36
CA GLY A 47 -10.88 -15.81 -3.81
C GLY A 47 -10.17 -15.60 -2.46
N SER A 48 -10.39 -14.45 -1.80
CA SER A 48 -9.88 -14.15 -0.47
C SER A 48 -11.06 -13.75 0.42
N SER A 49 -11.38 -14.59 1.39
CA SER A 49 -12.48 -14.34 2.34
C SER A 49 -12.06 -13.50 3.55
N ALA A 50 -10.75 -13.33 3.74
CA ALA A 50 -10.16 -12.57 4.84
C ALA A 50 -8.80 -12.00 4.44
N LEU A 51 -8.40 -10.94 5.12
CA LEU A 51 -7.04 -10.41 5.04
C LEU A 51 -6.16 -11.10 6.08
N SER A 52 -4.89 -11.31 5.74
CA SER A 52 -3.89 -11.82 6.68
C SER A 52 -3.63 -10.81 7.82
N PRO A 53 -3.26 -11.27 9.02
CA PRO A 53 -2.92 -10.38 10.14
C PRO A 53 -1.86 -9.34 9.79
N GLY A 54 -0.89 -9.68 8.92
CA GLY A 54 0.15 -8.76 8.46
C GLY A 54 -0.40 -7.60 7.65
N VAL A 55 -1.36 -7.87 6.74
CA VAL A 55 -2.02 -6.82 5.95
C VAL A 55 -2.86 -5.91 6.85
N ILE A 56 -3.63 -6.49 7.77
CA ILE A 56 -4.44 -5.72 8.72
C ILE A 56 -3.54 -4.80 9.57
N ALA A 57 -2.48 -5.35 10.15
CA ALA A 57 -1.54 -4.59 10.99
C ALA A 57 -0.85 -3.46 10.19
N ALA A 58 -0.47 -3.70 8.93
CA ALA A 58 0.08 -2.66 8.07
C ALA A 58 -0.92 -1.54 7.80
N MET A 59 -2.18 -1.86 7.49
CA MET A 59 -3.23 -0.88 7.26
C MET A 59 -3.58 -0.08 8.52
N GLU A 60 -3.49 -0.70 9.69
CA GLU A 60 -3.70 -0.03 10.98
C GLU A 60 -2.52 0.88 11.36
N LYS A 61 -1.30 0.50 11.01
CA LYS A 61 -0.08 1.22 11.38
C LYS A 61 0.17 2.44 10.49
N VAL A 62 -0.01 2.29 9.16
CA VAL A 62 0.40 3.32 8.21
C VAL A 62 -0.57 4.51 8.23
N GLU A 63 -0.05 5.69 8.52
CA GLU A 63 -0.79 6.95 8.63
C GLU A 63 -1.12 7.53 7.24
N ARG A 64 -2.21 7.05 6.63
CA ARG A 64 -2.60 7.39 5.26
C ARG A 64 -2.73 8.91 5.02
N HIS A 65 -3.13 9.70 6.02
CA HIS A 65 -3.24 11.15 5.92
C HIS A 65 -1.89 11.84 5.58
N ARG A 66 -0.76 11.19 5.85
CA ARG A 66 0.57 11.69 5.48
C ARG A 66 0.94 11.48 4.01
N PHE A 67 0.09 10.81 3.25
CA PHE A 67 0.30 10.47 1.84
C PHE A 67 -0.70 11.14 0.88
N VAL A 68 -1.45 12.10 1.38
CA VAL A 68 -2.36 12.94 0.60
C VAL A 68 -1.98 14.41 0.76
N PRO A 69 -2.45 15.31 -0.11
CA PRO A 69 -2.36 16.76 0.11
C PRO A 69 -2.99 17.16 1.45
N ALA A 70 -2.46 18.21 2.09
CA ALA A 70 -2.86 18.61 3.45
C ALA A 70 -4.36 18.94 3.59
N ASP A 71 -4.95 19.53 2.57
CA ASP A 71 -6.39 19.84 2.48
C ASP A 71 -7.29 18.59 2.40
N LEU A 72 -6.71 17.44 2.07
CA LEU A 72 -7.42 16.16 2.02
C LEU A 72 -7.16 15.26 3.24
N ALA A 73 -6.37 15.71 4.21
CA ALA A 73 -6.00 14.90 5.37
C ALA A 73 -7.23 14.39 6.16
N THR A 74 -8.25 15.23 6.34
CA THR A 74 -9.48 14.89 7.09
C THR A 74 -10.32 13.81 6.41
N VAL A 75 -10.18 13.63 5.10
CA VAL A 75 -10.91 12.63 4.30
C VAL A 75 -10.02 11.47 3.86
N ALA A 76 -8.76 11.45 4.29
CA ALA A 76 -7.77 10.45 3.87
C ALA A 76 -8.17 9.01 4.17
N TYR A 77 -8.97 8.79 5.20
CA TYR A 77 -9.40 7.48 5.66
C TYR A 77 -10.75 7.02 5.09
N LEU A 78 -11.36 7.81 4.20
CA LEU A 78 -12.53 7.33 3.45
C LEU A 78 -12.10 6.20 2.50
N ASN A 79 -12.92 5.15 2.41
CA ASN A 79 -12.62 3.99 1.56
C ASN A 79 -12.86 4.30 0.07
N ARG A 80 -12.12 5.28 -0.44
CA ARG A 80 -12.14 5.72 -1.85
C ARG A 80 -10.77 6.25 -2.28
N PRO A 81 -10.48 6.32 -3.61
CA PRO A 81 -9.28 6.98 -4.11
C PRO A 81 -9.36 8.51 -3.88
N LEU A 82 -8.19 9.14 -3.75
CA LEU A 82 -8.06 10.60 -3.59
C LEU A 82 -6.97 11.13 -4.52
N PRO A 83 -7.09 12.36 -5.04
CA PRO A 83 -6.06 12.97 -5.88
C PRO A 83 -4.77 13.25 -5.08
N ILE A 84 -3.63 13.04 -5.72
CA ILE A 84 -2.29 13.34 -5.16
C ILE A 84 -1.47 14.27 -6.05
N GLY A 85 -2.11 14.91 -7.01
CA GLY A 85 -1.45 15.78 -7.99
C GLY A 85 -1.06 15.04 -9.27
N TYR A 86 -0.65 15.79 -10.27
CA TYR A 86 -0.17 15.29 -11.58
C TYR A 86 -1.15 14.34 -12.30
N GLY A 87 -2.46 14.47 -12.04
CA GLY A 87 -3.48 13.57 -12.58
C GLY A 87 -3.48 12.17 -11.93
N GLN A 88 -2.73 11.97 -10.86
CA GLN A 88 -2.60 10.69 -10.16
C GLN A 88 -3.45 10.65 -8.90
N THR A 89 -3.69 9.43 -8.40
CA THR A 89 -4.48 9.20 -7.18
C THR A 89 -3.78 8.21 -6.25
N ILE A 90 -3.98 8.40 -4.94
CA ILE A 90 -3.77 7.31 -3.98
C ILE A 90 -4.94 6.34 -4.07
N SER A 91 -4.67 5.06 -4.21
CA SER A 91 -5.71 4.03 -4.39
C SER A 91 -6.67 3.94 -3.21
N GLN A 92 -7.89 3.46 -3.46
CA GLN A 92 -8.88 3.12 -2.43
C GLN A 92 -8.24 2.16 -1.40
N PRO A 93 -8.43 2.38 -0.09
CA PRO A 93 -7.89 1.51 0.95
C PRO A 93 -8.20 0.02 0.77
N PHE A 94 -9.42 -0.33 0.38
CA PHE A 94 -9.79 -1.72 0.07
C PHE A 94 -8.92 -2.32 -1.04
N ILE A 95 -8.68 -1.57 -2.11
CA ILE A 95 -7.84 -2.03 -3.24
C ILE A 95 -6.38 -2.22 -2.80
N VAL A 96 -5.83 -1.30 -1.98
CA VAL A 96 -4.50 -1.44 -1.40
C VAL A 96 -4.39 -2.75 -0.59
N ALA A 97 -5.33 -2.99 0.30
CA ALA A 97 -5.35 -4.19 1.14
C ALA A 97 -5.51 -5.47 0.31
N LEU A 98 -6.46 -5.50 -0.63
CA LEU A 98 -6.71 -6.65 -1.50
C LEU A 98 -5.49 -7.00 -2.37
N MET A 99 -4.90 -6.01 -3.04
CA MET A 99 -3.72 -6.23 -3.87
C MET A 99 -2.55 -6.77 -3.04
N THR A 100 -2.33 -6.23 -1.83
CA THR A 100 -1.30 -6.70 -0.90
C THR A 100 -1.57 -8.14 -0.45
N GLU A 101 -2.82 -8.48 -0.11
CA GLU A 101 -3.23 -9.84 0.29
C GLU A 101 -3.02 -10.87 -0.82
N LEU A 102 -3.38 -10.52 -2.07
CA LEU A 102 -3.25 -11.42 -3.23
C LEU A 102 -1.81 -11.80 -3.53
N MET A 103 -0.86 -10.92 -3.24
CA MET A 103 0.56 -11.20 -3.44
C MET A 103 1.15 -12.18 -2.43
N LYS A 104 0.50 -12.39 -1.26
CA LYS A 104 0.98 -13.30 -0.20
C LYS A 104 2.41 -13.00 0.25
N VAL A 105 2.74 -11.73 0.35
CA VAL A 105 4.07 -11.25 0.75
C VAL A 105 4.43 -11.73 2.15
N LYS A 106 5.69 -12.10 2.36
CA LYS A 106 6.24 -12.59 3.63
C LYS A 106 7.39 -11.70 4.11
N ALA A 107 7.71 -11.80 5.39
CA ALA A 107 8.91 -11.20 5.95
C ALA A 107 10.17 -11.74 5.23
N GLY A 108 11.01 -10.83 4.75
CA GLY A 108 12.19 -11.19 3.96
C GLY A 108 12.01 -11.16 2.45
N ASP A 109 10.77 -11.13 1.94
CA ASP A 109 10.50 -11.04 0.50
C ASP A 109 11.01 -9.71 -0.09
N ARG A 110 11.41 -9.77 -1.35
CA ARG A 110 11.75 -8.61 -2.18
C ARG A 110 10.58 -8.32 -3.10
N VAL A 111 10.02 -7.14 -2.97
CA VAL A 111 8.83 -6.72 -3.71
C VAL A 111 9.18 -5.58 -4.65
N LEU A 112 8.70 -5.67 -5.90
CA LEU A 112 8.73 -4.56 -6.85
C LEU A 112 7.34 -3.93 -6.93
N GLU A 113 7.28 -2.61 -6.81
CA GLU A 113 6.08 -1.79 -7.06
C GLU A 113 6.32 -0.91 -8.29
N ILE A 114 5.34 -0.88 -9.19
CA ILE A 114 5.30 0.01 -10.34
C ILE A 114 4.19 1.05 -10.12
N GLY A 115 4.57 2.31 -10.04
CA GLY A 115 3.69 3.43 -9.71
C GLY A 115 3.77 3.79 -8.23
N THR A 116 4.88 4.41 -7.81
CA THR A 116 5.10 4.85 -6.40
C THR A 116 4.00 5.79 -5.94
N GLY A 117 3.57 6.71 -6.82
CA GLY A 117 2.57 7.71 -6.49
C GLY A 117 2.95 8.53 -5.26
N SER A 118 2.12 8.49 -4.23
CA SER A 118 2.42 9.15 -2.95
C SER A 118 3.40 8.37 -2.06
N GLY A 119 3.67 7.10 -2.37
CA GLY A 119 4.45 6.16 -1.55
C GLY A 119 3.62 5.36 -0.53
N TYR A 120 2.30 5.52 -0.49
CA TYR A 120 1.46 4.83 0.50
C TYR A 120 1.49 3.32 0.35
N GLN A 121 1.31 2.82 -0.88
CA GLN A 121 1.34 1.37 -1.14
C GLN A 121 2.74 0.79 -0.87
N ALA A 122 3.81 1.51 -1.24
CA ALA A 122 5.18 1.11 -0.92
C ALA A 122 5.39 0.90 0.59
N VAL A 123 4.83 1.81 1.41
CA VAL A 123 4.93 1.71 2.87
C VAL A 123 4.11 0.55 3.43
N VAL A 124 2.88 0.33 2.94
CA VAL A 124 2.08 -0.83 3.34
C VAL A 124 2.82 -2.14 3.05
N LEU A 125 3.48 -2.24 1.89
CA LEU A 125 4.33 -3.38 1.55
C LEU A 125 5.55 -3.48 2.46
N ALA A 126 6.19 -2.35 2.79
CA ALA A 126 7.40 -2.30 3.62
C ALA A 126 7.17 -2.73 5.08
N GLU A 127 5.93 -2.65 5.56
CA GLU A 127 5.55 -3.17 6.89
C GLU A 127 5.51 -4.70 6.94
N ILE A 128 5.49 -5.37 5.78
CA ILE A 128 5.38 -6.83 5.67
C ILE A 128 6.65 -7.43 5.04
N ALA A 129 7.17 -6.81 3.97
CA ALA A 129 8.29 -7.29 3.18
C ALA A 129 9.65 -6.96 3.79
N GLY A 130 10.68 -7.70 3.40
CA GLY A 130 12.08 -7.39 3.75
C GLY A 130 12.62 -6.19 2.99
N ALA A 131 12.27 -6.03 1.72
CA ALA A 131 12.67 -4.90 0.88
C ALA A 131 11.62 -4.59 -0.18
N VAL A 132 11.37 -3.31 -0.42
CA VAL A 132 10.49 -2.80 -1.47
C VAL A 132 11.30 -1.92 -2.42
N TYR A 133 11.14 -2.19 -3.71
CA TYR A 133 11.67 -1.40 -4.82
C TYR A 133 10.50 -0.76 -5.54
N SER A 134 10.48 0.57 -5.65
CA SER A 134 9.33 1.27 -6.19
C SER A 134 9.74 2.24 -7.30
N ILE A 135 9.04 2.19 -8.44
CA ILE A 135 9.36 2.99 -9.63
C ILE A 135 8.21 3.95 -9.90
N GLU A 136 8.58 5.22 -10.14
CA GLU A 136 7.64 6.27 -10.55
C GLU A 136 8.12 6.93 -11.83
N ILE A 137 7.23 7.06 -12.81
CA ILE A 137 7.58 7.71 -14.09
C ILE A 137 7.51 9.24 -14.00
N ILE A 138 6.65 9.76 -13.14
CA ILE A 138 6.46 11.20 -12.94
C ILE A 138 7.54 11.69 -11.96
N GLU A 139 8.59 12.28 -12.50
CA GLU A 139 9.79 12.66 -11.73
C GLU A 139 9.49 13.50 -10.48
N PRO A 140 8.69 14.60 -10.54
CA PRO A 140 8.37 15.38 -9.33
C PRO A 140 7.66 14.55 -8.26
N LEU A 141 6.75 13.65 -8.67
CA LEU A 141 6.01 12.80 -7.75
C LEU A 141 6.92 11.74 -7.10
N GLY A 142 7.79 11.12 -7.89
CA GLY A 142 8.78 10.16 -7.38
C GLY A 142 9.76 10.78 -6.39
N LYS A 143 10.25 11.99 -6.65
CA LYS A 143 11.10 12.75 -5.72
C LYS A 143 10.36 13.05 -4.41
N GLN A 144 9.14 13.59 -4.48
CA GLN A 144 8.32 13.87 -3.30
C GLN A 144 8.05 12.61 -2.47
N ALA A 145 7.75 11.49 -3.12
CA ALA A 145 7.57 10.21 -2.44
C ALA A 145 8.86 9.75 -1.76
N GLY A 146 10.00 9.79 -2.45
CA GLY A 146 11.29 9.41 -1.88
C GLY A 146 11.67 10.22 -0.64
N ASP A 147 11.47 11.54 -0.67
CA ASP A 147 11.74 12.42 0.47
C ASP A 147 10.78 12.13 1.63
N ARG A 148 9.50 11.91 1.35
CA ARG A 148 8.50 11.51 2.35
C ARG A 148 8.89 10.20 3.02
N LEU A 149 9.24 9.17 2.26
CA LEU A 149 9.63 7.87 2.78
C LEU A 149 10.86 7.96 3.69
N LYS A 150 11.87 8.74 3.30
CA LYS A 150 13.04 9.04 4.15
C LYS A 150 12.65 9.73 5.44
N SER A 151 11.78 10.76 5.38
CA SER A 151 11.33 11.50 6.56
C SER A 151 10.53 10.64 7.53
N LEU A 152 9.82 9.63 7.02
CA LEU A 152 9.07 8.65 7.79
C LEU A 152 9.92 7.49 8.33
N GLY A 153 11.21 7.43 7.97
CA GLY A 153 12.16 6.43 8.46
C GLY A 153 12.08 5.07 7.76
N TYR A 154 11.43 4.96 6.60
CA TYR A 154 11.35 3.71 5.83
C TYR A 154 12.67 3.44 5.08
N ARG A 155 13.56 2.67 5.72
CA ARG A 155 14.89 2.34 5.18
C ARG A 155 14.90 1.12 4.26
N ASN A 156 13.85 0.31 4.32
CA ASN A 156 13.67 -0.88 3.48
C ASN A 156 12.89 -0.59 2.18
N VAL A 157 12.66 0.69 1.84
CA VAL A 157 12.07 1.12 0.57
C VAL A 157 13.13 1.86 -0.24
N GLN A 158 13.35 1.41 -1.48
CA GLN A 158 14.17 2.09 -2.46
C GLN A 158 13.27 2.61 -3.58
N THR A 159 13.43 3.88 -3.94
CA THR A 159 12.64 4.51 -5.00
C THR A 159 13.52 4.89 -6.18
N ARG A 160 12.98 4.78 -7.40
CA ARG A 160 13.62 5.21 -8.64
C ARG A 160 12.63 5.94 -9.53
N VAL A 161 13.09 7.01 -10.18
CA VAL A 161 12.36 7.64 -11.29
C VAL A 161 12.69 6.89 -12.57
N GLY A 162 11.67 6.47 -13.32
CA GLY A 162 11.85 5.74 -14.57
C GLY A 162 10.58 5.09 -15.10
N ASP A 163 10.69 4.48 -16.27
CA ASP A 163 9.60 3.72 -16.88
C ASP A 163 9.46 2.35 -16.21
N GLY A 164 8.36 2.17 -15.51
CA GLY A 164 8.06 0.95 -14.76
C GLY A 164 7.78 -0.28 -15.63
N TYR A 165 7.48 -0.11 -16.92
CA TYR A 165 7.29 -1.22 -17.86
C TYR A 165 8.50 -2.16 -17.89
N TYR A 166 9.69 -1.61 -17.79
CA TYR A 166 10.95 -2.38 -17.82
C TYR A 166 11.35 -2.97 -16.48
N GLY A 167 10.62 -2.63 -15.40
CA GLY A 167 10.94 -3.10 -14.05
C GLY A 167 12.27 -2.57 -13.52
N TRP A 168 12.93 -3.39 -12.66
CA TRP A 168 14.20 -3.05 -12.03
C TRP A 168 15.18 -4.23 -12.14
N PRO A 169 15.80 -4.43 -13.32
CA PRO A 169 16.65 -5.62 -13.60
C PRO A 169 17.77 -5.82 -12.58
N GLU A 170 18.42 -4.72 -12.13
CA GLU A 170 19.56 -4.77 -11.21
C GLU A 170 19.17 -5.25 -9.80
N ALA A 171 17.89 -5.12 -9.46
CA ALA A 171 17.35 -5.56 -8.18
C ALA A 171 16.60 -6.91 -8.27
N ALA A 172 16.37 -7.41 -9.48
CA ALA A 172 15.71 -8.70 -9.70
C ALA A 172 16.55 -9.90 -9.19
N PRO A 173 15.94 -11.08 -8.96
CA PRO A 173 14.52 -11.38 -9.10
C PRO A 173 13.69 -10.98 -7.86
N PHE A 174 12.38 -10.80 -8.05
CA PHE A 174 11.42 -10.41 -7.02
C PHE A 174 10.51 -11.57 -6.62
N ASP A 175 10.16 -11.64 -5.35
CA ASP A 175 9.21 -12.62 -4.81
C ASP A 175 7.77 -12.23 -5.20
N ALA A 176 7.50 -10.92 -5.26
CA ALA A 176 6.21 -10.39 -5.70
C ALA A 176 6.38 -9.08 -6.48
N ILE A 177 5.45 -8.81 -7.41
CA ILE A 177 5.40 -7.58 -8.20
C ILE A 177 3.99 -6.99 -8.11
N MET A 178 3.88 -5.71 -7.76
CA MET A 178 2.64 -4.96 -7.77
C MET A 178 2.68 -3.87 -8.82
N VAL A 179 1.68 -3.81 -9.69
CA VAL A 179 1.52 -2.73 -10.65
C VAL A 179 0.28 -1.92 -10.28
N THR A 180 0.47 -0.64 -9.99
CA THR A 180 -0.59 0.27 -9.54
C THR A 180 -1.07 1.21 -10.64
N ALA A 181 -0.82 0.85 -11.89
CA ALA A 181 -1.28 1.51 -13.10
C ALA A 181 -1.80 0.45 -14.10
N ALA A 182 -2.81 0.80 -14.90
CA ALA A 182 -3.42 -0.14 -15.85
C ALA A 182 -2.58 -0.28 -17.12
N ALA A 183 -2.23 -1.51 -17.45
CA ALA A 183 -1.53 -1.85 -18.68
C ALA A 183 -2.47 -2.50 -19.71
N SER A 184 -2.12 -2.44 -20.98
CA SER A 184 -2.87 -3.14 -22.06
C SER A 184 -2.62 -4.66 -22.01
N HIS A 185 -1.48 -5.08 -21.50
CA HIS A 185 -1.04 -6.47 -21.35
C HIS A 185 -0.05 -6.58 -20.20
N VAL A 186 0.23 -7.80 -19.75
CA VAL A 186 1.27 -8.04 -18.73
C VAL A 186 2.65 -7.79 -19.34
N PRO A 187 3.45 -6.81 -18.84
CA PRO A 187 4.76 -6.52 -19.40
C PRO A 187 5.71 -7.72 -19.32
N PRO A 188 6.25 -8.22 -20.44
CA PRO A 188 7.17 -9.36 -20.44
C PRO A 188 8.42 -9.18 -19.57
N PRO A 189 9.00 -7.96 -19.46
CA PRO A 189 10.13 -7.72 -18.55
C PRO A 189 9.80 -8.00 -17.08
N LEU A 190 8.56 -7.73 -16.64
CA LEU A 190 8.15 -7.98 -15.26
C LEU A 190 8.01 -9.49 -14.98
N ILE A 191 7.46 -10.27 -15.95
CA ILE A 191 7.41 -11.73 -15.83
C ILE A 191 8.81 -12.33 -15.72
N LYS A 192 9.79 -11.81 -16.48
CA LYS A 192 11.19 -12.27 -16.41
C LYS A 192 11.79 -12.01 -15.03
N GLN A 193 11.45 -10.88 -14.40
CA GLN A 193 11.95 -10.49 -13.09
C GLN A 193 11.20 -11.11 -11.92
N LEU A 194 10.08 -11.77 -12.16
CA LEU A 194 9.34 -12.51 -11.14
C LEU A 194 9.99 -13.89 -10.91
N LYS A 195 10.22 -14.27 -9.66
CA LYS A 195 10.74 -15.59 -9.28
C LYS A 195 9.76 -16.70 -9.67
N PRO A 196 10.21 -17.91 -9.94
CA PRO A 196 9.35 -19.11 -9.88
C PRO A 196 8.66 -19.20 -8.52
N GLY A 197 7.34 -19.47 -8.51
CA GLY A 197 6.49 -19.41 -7.31
C GLY A 197 6.05 -18.00 -6.91
N GLY A 198 6.55 -16.96 -7.60
CA GLY A 198 6.20 -15.55 -7.32
C GLY A 198 4.84 -15.16 -7.89
N ARG A 199 4.32 -14.04 -7.39
CA ARG A 199 3.01 -13.49 -7.74
C ARG A 199 3.12 -12.06 -8.21
N MET A 200 2.32 -11.72 -9.25
CA MET A 200 2.15 -10.34 -9.69
C MET A 200 0.66 -9.99 -9.65
N VAL A 201 0.37 -8.79 -9.16
CA VAL A 201 -0.96 -8.21 -9.21
C VAL A 201 -0.91 -6.96 -10.09
N ILE A 202 -1.76 -6.94 -11.14
CA ILE A 202 -1.73 -5.90 -12.16
C ILE A 202 -3.14 -5.61 -12.69
N PRO A 203 -3.55 -4.34 -12.83
CA PRO A 203 -4.74 -3.98 -13.58
C PRO A 203 -4.49 -4.10 -15.09
N LEU A 204 -5.34 -4.83 -15.81
CA LEU A 204 -5.30 -4.92 -17.27
C LEU A 204 -6.54 -4.31 -17.90
N GLY A 205 -6.36 -3.55 -18.95
CA GLY A 205 -7.40 -2.91 -19.74
C GLY A 205 -7.02 -1.49 -20.15
N SER A 206 -7.76 -0.92 -21.12
CA SER A 206 -7.54 0.45 -21.55
C SER A 206 -8.31 1.44 -20.66
N GLN A 207 -7.93 2.72 -20.74
CA GLN A 207 -8.63 3.78 -19.99
C GLN A 207 -10.08 4.00 -20.41
N PHE A 208 -10.47 3.51 -21.61
CA PHE A 208 -11.81 3.66 -22.18
C PHE A 208 -12.69 2.41 -22.00
N MET A 209 -12.14 1.34 -21.44
CA MET A 209 -12.83 0.07 -21.23
C MET A 209 -12.76 -0.35 -19.77
N VAL A 210 -13.52 -1.37 -19.41
CA VAL A 210 -13.43 -1.98 -18.08
C VAL A 210 -12.03 -2.58 -17.90
N GLN A 211 -11.37 -2.16 -16.84
CA GLN A 211 -10.11 -2.75 -16.39
C GLN A 211 -10.40 -3.85 -15.37
N TYR A 212 -9.62 -4.90 -15.41
CA TYR A 212 -9.72 -5.98 -14.44
C TYR A 212 -8.41 -6.13 -13.66
N LEU A 213 -8.51 -6.23 -12.36
CA LEU A 213 -7.39 -6.64 -11.53
C LEU A 213 -7.09 -8.10 -11.84
N MET A 214 -5.85 -8.38 -12.20
CA MET A 214 -5.37 -9.73 -12.52
C MET A 214 -4.37 -10.19 -11.47
N LEU A 215 -4.49 -11.44 -11.06
CA LEU A 215 -3.44 -12.17 -10.35
C LEU A 215 -2.69 -13.03 -11.38
N VAL A 216 -1.40 -12.82 -11.49
CA VAL A 216 -0.47 -13.57 -12.34
C VAL A 216 0.46 -14.37 -11.44
N GLU A 217 0.55 -15.67 -11.65
CA GLU A 217 1.38 -16.57 -10.84
C GLU A 217 2.38 -17.27 -11.76
N LYS A 218 3.67 -17.18 -11.44
CA LYS A 218 4.73 -17.87 -12.14
C LYS A 218 4.98 -19.19 -11.43
N GLN A 219 4.73 -20.30 -12.11
CA GLN A 219 4.88 -21.64 -11.57
C GLN A 219 6.37 -22.02 -11.42
N GLN A 220 6.65 -23.11 -10.70
CA GLN A 220 8.03 -23.57 -10.49
C GLN A 220 8.73 -23.98 -11.80
N ASP A 221 7.98 -24.45 -12.78
CA ASP A 221 8.46 -24.80 -14.13
C ASP A 221 8.65 -23.58 -15.05
N GLY A 222 8.35 -22.37 -14.55
CA GLY A 222 8.43 -21.12 -15.29
C GLY A 222 7.19 -20.78 -16.11
N SER A 223 6.19 -21.66 -16.20
CA SER A 223 4.91 -21.36 -16.82
C SER A 223 4.16 -20.29 -16.03
N VAL A 224 3.26 -19.56 -16.72
CA VAL A 224 2.53 -18.44 -16.14
C VAL A 224 1.03 -18.70 -16.24
N THR A 225 0.36 -18.63 -15.10
CA THR A 225 -1.11 -18.63 -15.04
C THR A 225 -1.62 -17.25 -14.66
N ASN A 226 -2.83 -16.93 -15.08
CA ASN A 226 -3.47 -15.68 -14.70
C ASN A 226 -4.93 -15.93 -14.30
N ARG A 227 -5.40 -15.12 -13.36
CA ARG A 227 -6.78 -15.17 -12.90
C ARG A 227 -7.33 -13.75 -12.76
N GLN A 228 -8.50 -13.53 -13.35
CA GLN A 228 -9.25 -12.29 -13.18
C GLN A 228 -9.86 -12.22 -11.76
N ILE A 229 -9.71 -11.09 -11.11
CA ILE A 229 -10.14 -10.88 -9.72
C ILE A 229 -11.45 -10.09 -9.70
N LEU A 230 -11.40 -8.79 -10.01
CA LEU A 230 -12.57 -7.91 -9.99
C LEU A 230 -12.35 -6.71 -10.92
N PRO A 231 -13.44 -6.04 -11.36
CA PRO A 231 -13.31 -4.81 -12.13
C PRO A 231 -12.75 -3.68 -11.26
N VAL A 232 -11.85 -2.89 -11.87
CA VAL A 232 -11.15 -1.78 -11.23
C VAL A 232 -11.05 -0.57 -12.16
N ARG A 233 -10.56 0.54 -11.60
CA ARG A 233 -10.22 1.72 -12.39
C ARG A 233 -8.92 2.32 -11.88
N PHE A 234 -7.88 2.24 -12.72
CA PHE A 234 -6.57 2.79 -12.49
C PHE A 234 -6.20 3.81 -13.57
N VAL A 235 -5.27 4.68 -13.24
CA VAL A 235 -4.56 5.51 -14.23
C VAL A 235 -3.76 4.62 -15.17
N PRO A 236 -3.53 5.03 -16.44
CA PRO A 236 -2.78 4.20 -17.38
C PRO A 236 -1.30 4.06 -16.98
N LEU A 237 -0.73 2.89 -17.26
CA LEU A 237 0.72 2.70 -17.27
C LEU A 237 1.25 3.42 -18.53
N THR A 238 2.00 4.48 -18.30
CA THR A 238 2.57 5.33 -19.37
C THR A 238 4.07 5.11 -19.47
N GLY A 239 4.63 5.38 -20.66
CA GLY A 239 6.06 5.23 -20.92
C GLY A 239 6.40 5.23 -22.39
N GLY A 240 7.64 4.91 -22.71
CA GLY A 240 8.16 4.81 -24.08
C GLY A 240 8.12 3.39 -24.66
N HIS A 241 7.13 2.60 -24.29
CA HIS A 241 6.98 1.19 -24.68
C HIS A 241 5.82 0.95 -25.62
#